data_d3b2341792ebaa60ee900f76a760cb75
#
_entry.id   d3b2341792ebaa60ee900f76a760cb75
#
_cell.length_a   1.000
_cell.length_b   1.000
_cell.length_c   1.000
_cell.angle_alpha   90.00
_cell.angle_beta   90.00
_cell.angle_gamma   90.00
#
_symmetry.space_group_name_H-M   'P 1'
#
loop_
_entity.id
_entity.type
_entity.pdbx_description
1 polymer ?
#
loop_
_entity_poly.entity_id
_entity_poly.type
_entity_poly.pdbx_seq_one_letter_code
_entity_poly.pdbx_strand_id
1 'polypeptide(L)'
;MRVILDTNILLSAFFKADSPPNLLVHAWMDGRFALLSSSVQIEEITRIARYPHIRKLIHPAEIGWLINRLRDRATLLTDLPALDISLNPADNFLFSMAEAGAATHLVTGDKSGVLAFRKHRSTRIITARQMVDFLKI
;
A
#
# COMPACT_ATOMS: atom_id res chain seq x y z
N MET A 1 -7.89 -11.11 7.28
CA MET A 1 -7.64 -9.67 7.26
C MET A 1 -7.18 -9.26 5.87
N ARG A 2 -7.76 -8.25 5.30
CA ARG A 2 -7.54 -7.81 3.93
C ARG A 2 -6.99 -6.38 3.98
N VAL A 3 -5.74 -6.19 3.59
CA VAL A 3 -5.01 -4.95 3.84
C VAL A 3 -4.55 -4.33 2.53
N ILE A 4 -4.66 -3.01 2.46
CA ILE A 4 -4.04 -2.21 1.40
C ILE A 4 -2.89 -1.45 2.03
N LEU A 5 -1.71 -1.52 1.42
CA LEU A 5 -0.57 -0.67 1.76
C LEU A 5 -0.43 0.38 0.66
N ASP A 6 -0.53 1.66 1.06
CA ASP A 6 -0.31 2.76 0.13
C ASP A 6 1.05 2.59 -0.56
N THR A 7 1.17 3.05 -1.79
CA THR A 7 2.39 2.93 -2.59
C THR A 7 3.62 3.45 -1.83
N ASN A 8 3.49 4.58 -1.14
CA ASN A 8 4.61 5.12 -0.36
C ASN A 8 5.01 4.21 0.80
N ILE A 9 4.08 3.49 1.40
CA ILE A 9 4.39 2.50 2.43
C ILE A 9 5.18 1.34 1.83
N LEU A 10 4.75 0.82 0.70
CA LEU A 10 5.45 -0.27 0.00
C LEU A 10 6.89 0.13 -0.36
N LEU A 11 7.08 1.33 -0.89
CA LEU A 11 8.41 1.83 -1.26
C LEU A 11 9.27 2.11 -0.02
N SER A 12 8.69 2.69 1.02
CA SER A 12 9.41 2.99 2.27
C SER A 12 9.95 1.75 2.96
N ALA A 13 9.38 0.58 2.69
CA ALA A 13 9.86 -0.68 3.25
C ALA A 13 11.32 -0.96 2.90
N PHE A 14 11.83 -0.39 1.81
CA PHE A 14 13.21 -0.61 1.35
C PHE A 14 14.20 0.44 1.86
N PHE A 15 13.73 1.49 2.54
CA PHE A 15 14.60 2.56 3.01
C PHE A 15 15.35 2.21 4.28
N LYS A 16 14.71 1.47 5.19
CA LYS A 16 15.28 1.16 6.50
C LYS A 16 14.76 -0.17 7.03
N ALA A 17 15.69 -1.06 7.39
CA ALA A 17 15.35 -2.32 8.04
C ALA A 17 14.64 -2.06 9.38
N ASP A 18 13.72 -2.94 9.74
CA ASP A 18 12.95 -2.90 10.98
C ASP A 18 12.07 -1.65 11.17
N SER A 19 11.92 -0.83 10.13
CA SER A 19 10.93 0.26 10.14
C SER A 19 9.51 -0.33 10.06
N PRO A 20 8.48 0.40 10.48
CA PRO A 20 7.11 -0.10 10.36
C PRO A 20 6.74 -0.56 8.95
N PRO A 21 7.02 0.18 7.85
CA PRO A 21 6.77 -0.32 6.51
C PRO A 21 7.51 -1.63 6.20
N ASN A 22 8.77 -1.74 6.62
CA ASN A 22 9.57 -2.95 6.40
C ASN A 22 8.97 -4.14 7.13
N LEU A 23 8.57 -3.96 8.39
CA LEU A 23 7.92 -5.01 9.18
C LEU A 23 6.61 -5.47 8.55
N LEU A 24 5.85 -4.55 7.96
CA LEU A 24 4.58 -4.89 7.30
C LEU A 24 4.80 -5.72 6.03
N VAL A 25 5.81 -5.41 5.23
CA VAL A 25 6.13 -6.21 4.05
C VAL A 25 6.58 -7.61 4.45
N HIS A 26 7.40 -7.72 5.51
CA HIS A 26 7.79 -9.03 6.06
C HIS A 26 6.58 -9.81 6.57
N ALA A 27 5.66 -9.16 7.28
CA ALA A 27 4.44 -9.80 7.77
C ALA A 27 3.57 -10.32 6.63
N TRP A 28 3.49 -9.55 5.54
CA TRP A 28 2.80 -10.01 4.33
C TRP A 28 3.47 -11.25 3.75
N MET A 29 4.79 -11.25 3.62
CA MET A 29 5.54 -12.42 3.12
C MET A 29 5.32 -13.64 4.00
N ASP A 30 5.16 -13.44 5.31
CA ASP A 30 4.90 -14.51 6.28
C ASP A 30 3.42 -14.94 6.32
N GLY A 31 2.58 -14.35 5.48
CA GLY A 31 1.16 -14.74 5.40
C GLY A 31 0.28 -14.21 6.53
N ARG A 32 0.72 -13.17 7.23
CA ARG A 32 -0.03 -12.60 8.37
C ARG A 32 -1.32 -11.91 7.94
N PHE A 33 -1.42 -11.48 6.71
CA PHE A 33 -2.62 -10.88 6.13
C PHE A 33 -2.62 -11.04 4.61
N ALA A 34 -3.79 -10.91 4.01
CA ALA A 34 -3.93 -10.86 2.55
C ALA A 34 -3.69 -9.41 2.10
N LEU A 35 -2.73 -9.20 1.21
CA LEU A 35 -2.48 -7.88 0.63
C LEU A 35 -3.31 -7.70 -0.63
N LEU A 36 -4.05 -6.60 -0.69
CA LEU A 36 -4.81 -6.19 -1.87
C LEU A 36 -3.98 -5.21 -2.68
N SER A 37 -3.97 -5.37 -3.98
CA SER A 37 -3.33 -4.44 -4.91
C SER A 37 -4.11 -4.41 -6.22
N SER A 38 -3.56 -3.75 -7.23
CA SER A 38 -4.16 -3.63 -8.54
C SER A 38 -3.11 -3.26 -9.58
N SER A 39 -3.46 -3.38 -10.86
CA SER A 39 -2.59 -2.90 -11.94
C SER A 39 -2.34 -1.39 -11.83
N VAL A 40 -3.30 -0.64 -11.34
CA VAL A 40 -3.15 0.82 -11.11
C VAL A 40 -2.02 1.09 -10.12
N GLN A 41 -1.99 0.34 -9.02
CA GLN A 41 -0.90 0.49 -8.03
C GLN A 41 0.45 0.06 -8.60
N ILE A 42 0.51 -1.04 -9.34
CA ILE A 42 1.74 -1.50 -9.97
C ILE A 42 2.28 -0.46 -10.96
N GLU A 43 1.41 0.16 -11.74
CA GLU A 43 1.79 1.25 -12.65
C GLU A 43 2.34 2.47 -11.89
N GLU A 44 1.71 2.82 -10.76
CA GLU A 44 2.18 3.91 -9.90
C GLU A 44 3.57 3.60 -9.33
N ILE A 45 3.79 2.40 -8.82
CA ILE A 45 5.11 1.96 -8.33
C ILE A 45 6.15 2.11 -9.44
N THR A 46 5.85 1.63 -10.64
CA THR A 46 6.76 1.68 -11.79
C THR A 46 7.12 3.12 -12.14
N ARG A 47 6.13 4.03 -12.12
CA ARG A 47 6.33 5.44 -12.42
C ARG A 47 7.19 6.13 -11.37
N ILE A 48 6.86 5.94 -10.09
CA ILE A 48 7.59 6.58 -8.97
C ILE A 48 9.02 6.06 -8.89
N ALA A 49 9.24 4.77 -9.15
CA ALA A 49 10.56 4.16 -9.10
C ALA A 49 11.54 4.76 -10.10
N ARG A 50 11.06 5.45 -11.14
CA ARG A 50 11.90 6.12 -12.15
C ARG A 50 12.38 7.49 -11.71
N TYR A 51 11.81 8.09 -10.67
CA TYR A 51 12.27 9.40 -10.18
C TYR A 51 13.70 9.29 -9.67
N PRO A 52 14.59 10.26 -10.02
CA PRO A 52 16.00 10.16 -9.64
C PRO A 52 16.24 10.01 -8.14
N HIS A 53 15.47 10.72 -7.29
CA HIS A 53 15.63 10.64 -5.84
C HIS A 53 15.21 9.27 -5.28
N ILE A 54 14.27 8.59 -5.93
CA ILE A 54 13.88 7.24 -5.54
C ILE A 54 14.92 6.22 -5.99
N ARG A 55 15.45 6.36 -7.21
CA ARG A 55 16.49 5.47 -7.73
C ARG A 55 17.77 5.47 -6.90
N LYS A 56 18.04 6.57 -6.20
CA LYS A 56 19.17 6.67 -5.26
C LYS A 56 18.93 5.88 -3.97
N LEU A 57 17.67 5.69 -3.59
CA LEU A 57 17.29 5.06 -2.32
C LEU A 57 16.91 3.58 -2.49
N ILE A 58 16.36 3.21 -3.63
CA ILE A 58 15.88 1.85 -3.89
C ILE A 58 16.50 1.34 -5.18
N HIS A 59 17.18 0.21 -5.08
CA HIS A 59 17.80 -0.42 -6.25
C HIS A 59 16.70 -0.95 -7.20
N PRO A 60 16.88 -0.84 -8.54
CA PRO A 60 15.92 -1.40 -9.50
C PRO A 60 15.57 -2.88 -9.25
N ALA A 61 16.51 -3.67 -8.76
CA ALA A 61 16.26 -5.07 -8.43
C ALA A 61 15.25 -5.23 -7.29
N GLU A 62 15.24 -4.31 -6.32
CA GLU A 62 14.28 -4.30 -5.23
C GLU A 62 12.87 -3.95 -5.73
N ILE A 63 12.77 -2.99 -6.65
CA ILE A 63 11.50 -2.67 -7.31
C ILE A 63 10.97 -3.87 -8.09
N GLY A 64 11.84 -4.54 -8.84
CA GLY A 64 11.48 -5.75 -9.57
C GLY A 64 10.98 -6.86 -8.64
N TRP A 65 11.66 -7.05 -7.52
CA TRP A 65 11.23 -8.00 -6.50
C TRP A 65 9.82 -7.66 -5.99
N LEU A 66 9.59 -6.39 -5.64
CA LEU A 66 8.30 -5.95 -5.13
C LEU A 66 7.17 -6.20 -6.15
N ILE A 67 7.38 -5.78 -7.40
CA ILE A 67 6.37 -5.96 -8.45
C ILE A 67 6.09 -7.45 -8.67
N ASN A 68 7.13 -8.30 -8.70
CA ASN A 68 6.95 -9.74 -8.85
C ASN A 68 6.16 -10.34 -7.67
N ARG A 69 6.45 -9.90 -6.45
CA ARG A 69 5.71 -10.39 -5.27
C ARG A 69 4.26 -9.92 -5.30
N LEU A 70 3.99 -8.69 -5.73
CA LEU A 70 2.61 -8.24 -5.88
C LEU A 70 1.84 -9.09 -6.88
N ARG A 71 2.46 -9.42 -8.02
CA ARG A 71 1.81 -10.27 -9.03
C ARG A 71 1.59 -11.70 -8.55
N ASP A 72 2.54 -12.24 -7.78
CA ASP A 72 2.49 -13.64 -7.36
C ASP A 72 1.65 -13.86 -6.10
N ARG A 73 1.66 -12.91 -5.17
CA ARG A 73 1.14 -13.13 -3.81
C ARG A 73 0.08 -12.16 -3.36
N ALA A 74 -0.10 -11.01 -4.01
CA ALA A 74 -1.18 -10.11 -3.67
C ALA A 74 -2.46 -10.54 -4.39
N THR A 75 -3.60 -10.17 -3.81
CA THR A 75 -4.88 -10.25 -4.50
C THR A 75 -4.98 -9.04 -5.43
N LEU A 76 -4.88 -9.27 -6.73
CA LEU A 76 -4.97 -8.21 -7.73
C LEU A 76 -6.44 -7.96 -8.06
N LEU A 77 -6.91 -6.79 -7.64
CA LEU A 77 -8.29 -6.38 -7.86
C LEU A 77 -8.47 -5.86 -9.28
N THR A 78 -9.63 -6.15 -9.87
CA THR A 78 -10.04 -5.67 -11.18
C THR A 78 -11.36 -4.91 -11.06
N ASP A 79 -11.75 -4.20 -12.13
CA ASP A 79 -13.02 -3.49 -12.19
C ASP A 79 -13.23 -2.53 -11.01
N LEU A 80 -12.21 -1.72 -10.74
CA LEU A 80 -12.27 -0.76 -9.65
C LEU A 80 -13.35 0.29 -9.92
N PRO A 81 -14.22 0.58 -8.92
CA PRO A 81 -15.22 1.63 -9.08
C PRO A 81 -14.56 2.99 -9.26
N ALA A 82 -15.15 3.85 -10.08
CA ALA A 82 -14.72 5.22 -10.23
C ALA A 82 -15.25 6.03 -9.05
N LEU A 83 -14.32 6.53 -8.21
CA LEU A 83 -14.66 7.29 -7.01
C LEU A 83 -14.00 8.66 -7.05
N ASP A 84 -14.68 9.65 -6.50
CA ASP A 84 -14.20 11.02 -6.35
C ASP A 84 -14.35 11.42 -4.88
N ILE A 85 -13.43 10.96 -4.05
CA ILE A 85 -13.49 11.09 -2.60
C ILE A 85 -12.36 11.97 -2.08
N SER A 86 -11.13 11.72 -2.55
CA SER A 86 -9.94 12.41 -2.06
C SER A 86 -9.78 13.78 -2.72
N LEU A 87 -9.21 14.75 -1.98
CA LEU A 87 -8.81 16.05 -2.53
C LEU A 87 -7.76 15.90 -3.62
N ASN A 88 -6.90 14.87 -3.52
CA ASN A 88 -5.95 14.53 -4.58
C ASN A 88 -6.54 13.37 -5.40
N PRO A 89 -6.96 13.61 -6.66
CA PRO A 89 -7.55 12.54 -7.47
C PRO A 89 -6.64 11.32 -7.64
N ALA A 90 -5.32 11.49 -7.57
CA ALA A 90 -4.38 10.39 -7.67
C ALA A 90 -4.52 9.34 -6.55
N ASP A 91 -5.13 9.72 -5.42
CA ASP A 91 -5.33 8.82 -4.29
C ASP A 91 -6.68 8.08 -4.34
N ASN A 92 -7.55 8.42 -5.27
CA ASN A 92 -8.90 7.81 -5.33
C ASN A 92 -8.84 6.31 -5.59
N PHE A 93 -7.80 5.81 -6.27
CA PHE A 93 -7.68 4.37 -6.50
C PHE A 93 -7.55 3.57 -5.21
N LEU A 94 -7.01 4.16 -4.13
CA LEU A 94 -6.92 3.51 -2.83
C LEU A 94 -8.30 3.22 -2.25
N PHE A 95 -9.21 4.19 -2.33
CA PHE A 95 -10.59 4.01 -1.91
C PHE A 95 -11.33 3.03 -2.82
N SER A 96 -11.06 3.08 -4.12
CA SER A 96 -11.64 2.14 -5.08
C SER A 96 -11.22 0.70 -4.78
N MET A 97 -9.95 0.49 -4.46
CA MET A 97 -9.44 -0.82 -4.04
C MET A 97 -10.08 -1.27 -2.73
N ALA A 98 -10.26 -0.35 -1.78
CA ALA A 98 -10.87 -0.66 -0.50
C ALA A 98 -12.31 -1.16 -0.68
N GLU A 99 -13.08 -0.55 -1.56
CA GLU A 99 -14.45 -0.99 -1.86
C GLU A 99 -14.45 -2.31 -2.64
N ALA A 100 -13.69 -2.38 -3.73
CA ALA A 100 -13.66 -3.57 -4.58
C ALA A 100 -13.19 -4.82 -3.82
N GLY A 101 -12.24 -4.65 -2.92
CA GLY A 101 -11.63 -5.75 -2.16
C GLY A 101 -12.24 -5.96 -0.78
N ALA A 102 -13.21 -5.15 -0.37
CA ALA A 102 -13.76 -5.17 0.99
C ALA A 102 -12.62 -5.16 2.04
N ALA A 103 -11.70 -4.20 1.90
CA ALA A 103 -10.54 -4.10 2.76
C ALA A 103 -10.93 -3.87 4.22
N THR A 104 -10.20 -4.49 5.13
CA THR A 104 -10.35 -4.23 6.57
C THR A 104 -9.53 -3.00 6.97
N HIS A 105 -8.36 -2.83 6.38
CA HIS A 105 -7.42 -1.75 6.70
C HIS A 105 -6.78 -1.18 5.45
N LEU A 106 -6.62 0.13 5.44
CA LEU A 106 -5.81 0.87 4.48
C LEU A 106 -4.71 1.59 5.27
N VAL A 107 -3.47 1.26 4.98
CA VAL A 107 -2.30 1.80 5.68
C VAL A 107 -1.65 2.88 4.82
N THR A 108 -1.53 4.07 5.38
CA THR A 108 -0.97 5.23 4.67
C THR A 108 -0.19 6.13 5.62
N GLY A 109 0.75 6.90 5.07
CA GLY A 109 1.47 7.94 5.80
C GLY A 109 1.02 9.35 5.46
N ASP A 110 0.04 9.50 4.58
CA ASP A 110 -0.45 10.81 4.12
C ASP A 110 -1.43 11.42 5.13
N LYS A 111 -0.89 12.15 6.10
CA LYS A 111 -1.66 12.70 7.23
C LYS A 111 -2.69 13.74 6.81
N SER A 112 -2.42 14.53 5.78
CA SER A 112 -3.32 15.59 5.32
C SER A 112 -4.30 15.12 4.24
N GLY A 113 -4.06 13.95 3.65
CA GLY A 113 -4.89 13.38 2.59
C GLY A 113 -5.69 12.18 3.06
N VAL A 114 -5.30 10.99 2.61
CA VAL A 114 -6.05 9.75 2.83
C VAL A 114 -6.24 9.43 4.32
N LEU A 115 -5.19 9.60 5.13
CA LEU A 115 -5.26 9.29 6.57
C LEU A 115 -6.27 10.16 7.30
N ALA A 116 -6.53 11.39 6.84
CA ALA A 116 -7.48 12.30 7.47
C ALA A 116 -8.93 11.76 7.46
N PHE A 117 -9.25 10.87 6.52
CA PHE A 117 -10.57 10.24 6.48
C PHE A 117 -10.80 9.24 7.62
N ARG A 118 -9.72 8.64 8.16
CA ARG A 118 -9.73 7.64 9.25
C ARG A 118 -10.52 6.36 8.96
N LYS A 119 -11.55 6.45 8.16
CA LYS A 119 -12.41 5.32 7.79
C LYS A 119 -13.07 5.59 6.45
N HIS A 120 -13.22 4.55 5.67
CA HIS A 120 -14.01 4.56 4.44
C HIS A 120 -14.86 3.30 4.41
N ARG A 121 -16.18 3.43 4.55
CA ARG A 121 -17.11 2.31 4.72
C ARG A 121 -16.63 1.42 5.88
N SER A 122 -16.35 0.13 5.64
CA SER A 122 -15.85 -0.78 6.67
C SER A 122 -14.33 -0.80 6.79
N THR A 123 -13.61 -0.04 5.94
CA THR A 123 -12.15 0.01 5.94
C THR A 123 -11.64 1.05 6.93
N ARG A 124 -10.83 0.63 7.88
CA ARG A 124 -10.13 1.54 8.79
C ARG A 124 -8.86 2.05 8.13
N ILE A 125 -8.63 3.36 8.23
CA ILE A 125 -7.45 4.01 7.65
C ILE A 125 -6.49 4.38 8.78
N ILE A 126 -5.31 3.78 8.78
CA ILE A 126 -4.35 3.89 9.88
C ILE A 126 -2.93 4.06 9.35
N THR A 127 -2.01 4.41 10.28
CA THR A 127 -0.59 4.51 9.97
C THR A 127 0.09 3.15 9.98
N ALA A 128 1.31 3.08 9.42
CA ALA A 128 2.11 1.86 9.48
C ALA A 128 2.42 1.46 10.92
N ARG A 129 2.74 2.43 11.80
CA ARG A 129 2.98 2.16 13.21
C ARG A 129 1.75 1.56 13.89
N GLN A 130 0.57 2.12 13.64
CA GLN A 130 -0.66 1.59 14.21
C GLN A 130 -0.94 0.17 13.72
N MET A 131 -0.65 -0.12 12.44
CA MET A 131 -0.85 -1.47 11.90
C MET A 131 0.14 -2.47 12.52
N VAL A 132 1.40 -2.10 12.69
CA VAL A 132 2.40 -2.92 13.37
C VAL A 132 1.96 -3.25 14.79
N ASP A 133 1.48 -2.24 15.53
CA ASP A 133 1.00 -2.42 16.89
C ASP A 133 -0.25 -3.34 16.92
N PHE A 134 -1.16 -3.16 15.98
CA PHE A 134 -2.34 -4.02 15.85
C PHE A 134 -1.96 -5.48 15.61
N LEU A 135 -0.97 -5.72 14.75
CA LEU A 135 -0.48 -7.07 14.44
C LEU A 135 0.44 -7.64 15.51
N LYS A 136 0.90 -6.82 16.44
CA LYS A 136 1.84 -7.21 17.51
C LYS A 136 3.16 -7.79 16.97
N ILE A 137 3.72 -7.09 16.01
CA ILE A 137 4.98 -7.48 15.37
C ILE A 137 6.13 -6.50 15.62
#